data_4ecc22aa691ab0179cdc1972b3910cb2
#
_entry.id   4ecc22aa691ab0179cdc1972b3910cb2
#
_cell.length_a   1.000
_cell.length_b   1.000
_cell.length_c   1.000
_cell.angle_alpha   90.00
_cell.angle_beta   90.00
_cell.angle_gamma   90.00
#
_symmetry.space_group_name_H-M   'P 1'
#
loop_
_entity.id
_entity.type
_entity.pdbx_description
1 polymer ?
#
loop_
_entity_poly.entity_id
_entity_poly.type
_entity_poly.pdbx_seq_one_letter_code
_entity_poly.pdbx_strand_id
1 'polypeptide(L)'
;MKKAFFNILSLLLLMVMIASCKKQNDNNNPRIPRTVKFLLYTDQDFSHENNIISFTAFIESPVNKVIWDTLLPPMKISDIPGRIHQIAFEKTVLAGGNSLMKVGFRYSIENVGLSWYIDSSSPGQISKVVDFNFR
;
A
#
# COMPACT_ATOMS: atom_id res chain seq x y z
N MET A 1 -11.94 41.16 -43.88
CA MET A 1 -11.05 41.40 -42.74
C MET A 1 -11.57 40.81 -41.42
N LYS A 2 -12.86 40.89 -41.08
CA LYS A 2 -13.41 40.36 -39.77
C LYS A 2 -13.29 38.83 -39.59
N LYS A 3 -13.42 38.04 -40.68
CA LYS A 3 -13.33 36.54 -40.60
C LYS A 3 -11.92 36.02 -40.36
N ALA A 4 -10.89 36.73 -40.89
CA ALA A 4 -9.50 36.33 -40.69
C ALA A 4 -9.05 36.58 -39.22
N PHE A 5 -9.54 37.66 -38.62
CA PHE A 5 -9.21 38.01 -37.24
C PHE A 5 -9.80 36.97 -36.22
N PHE A 6 -10.99 36.46 -36.51
CA PHE A 6 -11.66 35.46 -35.66
C PHE A 6 -10.94 34.10 -35.69
N ASN A 7 -10.43 33.71 -36.87
CA ASN A 7 -9.65 32.48 -37.02
C ASN A 7 -8.30 32.53 -36.32
N ILE A 8 -7.62 33.68 -36.35
CA ILE A 8 -6.34 33.86 -35.65
C ILE A 8 -6.53 33.84 -34.13
N LEU A 9 -7.60 34.48 -33.66
CA LEU A 9 -7.91 34.51 -32.22
C LEU A 9 -8.29 33.10 -31.70
N SER A 10 -9.03 32.30 -32.49
CA SER A 10 -9.37 30.92 -32.16
C SER A 10 -8.15 30.01 -32.13
N LEU A 11 -7.20 30.20 -33.07
CA LEU A 11 -5.97 29.42 -33.10
C LEU A 11 -5.04 29.76 -31.93
N LEU A 12 -4.99 31.03 -31.52
CA LEU A 12 -4.22 31.48 -30.35
C LEU A 12 -4.79 30.91 -29.04
N LEU A 13 -6.13 30.85 -28.91
CA LEU A 13 -6.80 30.28 -27.77
C LEU A 13 -6.55 28.77 -27.65
N LEU A 14 -6.51 28.07 -28.78
CA LEU A 14 -6.20 26.63 -28.84
C LEU A 14 -4.76 26.34 -28.38
N MET A 15 -3.80 27.19 -28.78
CA MET A 15 -2.40 27.04 -28.36
C MET A 15 -2.18 27.24 -26.85
N VAL A 16 -2.96 28.11 -26.20
CA VAL A 16 -2.86 28.35 -24.76
C VAL A 16 -3.36 27.12 -23.94
N MET A 17 -4.33 26.37 -24.48
CA MET A 17 -4.84 25.17 -23.82
C MET A 17 -3.84 24.01 -23.83
N ILE A 18 -2.95 23.93 -24.82
CA ILE A 18 -1.95 22.83 -24.90
C ILE A 18 -0.74 23.10 -24.00
N ALA A 19 -0.46 24.35 -23.68
CA ALA A 19 0.67 24.74 -22.81
C ALA A 19 0.39 24.48 -21.31
N SER A 20 -0.84 24.13 -20.93
CA SER A 20 -1.26 23.94 -19.53
C SER A 20 -1.08 22.52 -19.00
N CYS A 21 -0.64 21.55 -19.80
CA CYS A 21 -0.18 20.25 -19.29
C CYS A 21 1.22 20.44 -18.67
N LYS A 22 1.31 21.08 -17.52
CA LYS A 22 2.50 20.94 -16.67
C LYS A 22 2.58 19.47 -16.27
N LYS A 23 3.49 18.75 -16.92
CA LYS A 23 4.03 17.49 -16.41
C LYS A 23 4.44 17.78 -14.97
N GLN A 24 3.66 17.27 -14.03
CA GLN A 24 3.96 17.39 -12.61
C GLN A 24 5.33 16.73 -12.42
N ASN A 25 6.38 17.55 -12.32
CA ASN A 25 7.71 17.06 -12.06
C ASN A 25 7.68 16.40 -10.70
N ASP A 26 7.81 15.06 -10.66
CA ASP A 26 7.98 14.24 -9.45
C ASP A 26 9.25 14.60 -8.64
N ASN A 27 9.99 15.63 -9.06
CA ASN A 27 11.22 16.10 -8.43
C ASN A 27 11.04 16.67 -7.02
N ASN A 28 9.80 16.89 -6.55
CA ASN A 28 9.52 17.44 -5.22
C ASN A 28 9.21 16.37 -4.16
N ASN A 29 9.31 15.08 -4.48
CA ASN A 29 9.07 14.01 -3.54
C ASN A 29 10.27 13.05 -3.51
N PRO A 30 11.38 13.45 -2.83
CA PRO A 30 12.58 12.63 -2.78
C PRO A 30 12.26 11.26 -2.17
N ARG A 31 12.81 10.22 -2.77
CA ARG A 31 12.70 8.86 -2.21
C ARG A 31 13.60 8.74 -1.00
N ILE A 32 13.01 8.34 0.11
CA ILE A 32 13.70 8.12 1.39
C ILE A 32 13.48 6.68 1.85
N PRO A 33 14.40 6.10 2.64
CA PRO A 33 14.18 4.82 3.30
C PRO A 33 13.01 4.94 4.29
N ARG A 34 12.04 4.03 4.18
CA ARG A 34 10.91 3.93 5.10
C ARG A 34 10.80 2.49 5.56
N THR A 35 10.76 2.27 6.87
CA THR A 35 10.73 0.94 7.48
C THR A 35 9.33 0.62 7.97
N VAL A 36 8.85 -0.56 7.61
CA VAL A 36 7.59 -1.11 8.11
C VAL A 36 7.89 -2.36 8.92
N LYS A 37 7.46 -2.39 10.17
CA LYS A 37 7.49 -3.55 11.04
C LYS A 37 6.11 -4.22 11.02
N PHE A 38 6.06 -5.49 10.68
CA PHE A 38 4.85 -6.29 10.65
C PHE A 38 4.80 -7.20 11.87
N LEU A 39 3.65 -7.19 12.56
CA LEU A 39 3.33 -8.05 13.69
C LEU A 39 2.04 -8.79 13.34
N LEU A 40 2.06 -10.12 13.45
CA LEU A 40 0.89 -10.98 13.22
C LEU A 40 0.73 -11.94 14.40
N TYR A 41 -0.42 -11.93 15.01
CA TYR A 41 -0.79 -12.79 16.14
C TYR A 41 -2.31 -12.92 16.26
N THR A 42 -2.77 -13.73 17.20
CA THR A 42 -4.17 -13.78 17.62
C THR A 42 -4.27 -13.77 19.14
N ASP A 43 -5.31 -13.11 19.65
CA ASP A 43 -5.76 -13.21 21.05
C ASP A 43 -7.02 -14.12 21.18
N GLN A 44 -7.46 -14.74 20.06
CA GLN A 44 -8.61 -15.65 20.03
C GLN A 44 -8.14 -17.11 20.20
N ASP A 45 -9.02 -17.95 20.75
CA ASP A 45 -8.82 -19.39 20.79
C ASP A 45 -9.34 -20.03 19.50
N PHE A 46 -8.42 -20.40 18.64
CA PHE A 46 -8.68 -21.11 17.38
C PHE A 46 -8.21 -22.58 17.44
N SER A 47 -8.07 -23.18 18.63
CA SER A 47 -7.53 -24.53 18.79
C SER A 47 -8.28 -25.62 18.00
N HIS A 48 -9.53 -25.38 17.62
CA HIS A 48 -10.36 -26.28 16.83
C HIS A 48 -10.41 -25.97 15.33
N GLU A 49 -9.75 -24.87 14.88
CA GLU A 49 -9.80 -24.42 13.49
C GLU A 49 -8.65 -25.03 12.67
N ASN A 50 -8.98 -26.00 11.83
CA ASN A 50 -8.00 -26.74 11.02
C ASN A 50 -7.82 -26.18 9.59
N ASN A 51 -8.61 -25.18 9.18
CA ASN A 51 -8.50 -24.57 7.86
C ASN A 51 -7.10 -23.96 7.67
N ILE A 52 -6.57 -24.11 6.45
CA ILE A 52 -5.29 -23.50 6.09
C ILE A 52 -5.51 -22.03 5.77
N ILE A 53 -4.62 -21.20 6.30
CA ILE A 53 -4.56 -19.78 6.01
C ILE A 53 -3.19 -19.42 5.43
N SER A 54 -3.20 -18.54 4.43
CA SER A 54 -2.00 -17.99 3.81
C SER A 54 -2.01 -16.48 3.95
N PHE A 55 -0.95 -15.90 4.47
CA PHE A 55 -0.79 -14.45 4.64
C PHE A 55 0.23 -13.90 3.64
N THR A 56 -0.07 -12.77 3.04
CA THR A 56 0.87 -11.95 2.26
C THR A 56 0.99 -10.59 2.91
N ALA A 57 2.15 -10.26 3.46
CA ALA A 57 2.44 -8.90 3.89
C ALA A 57 2.73 -8.01 2.68
N PHE A 58 2.26 -6.76 2.69
CA PHE A 58 2.43 -5.87 1.54
C PHE A 58 2.70 -4.41 1.92
N ILE A 59 3.39 -3.72 1.03
CA ILE A 59 3.58 -2.27 1.00
C ILE A 59 3.20 -1.79 -0.40
N GLU A 60 2.24 -0.86 -0.49
CA GLU A 60 1.73 -0.32 -1.76
C GLU A 60 1.72 1.21 -1.76
N SER A 61 1.82 1.77 -2.96
CA SER A 61 1.55 3.18 -3.19
C SER A 61 0.04 3.48 -3.09
N PRO A 62 -0.36 4.76 -2.97
CA PRO A 62 -1.77 5.14 -2.92
C PRO A 62 -2.59 4.67 -4.13
N VAL A 63 -1.95 4.52 -5.29
CA VAL A 63 -2.55 4.04 -6.54
C VAL A 63 -2.51 2.51 -6.67
N ASN A 64 -2.40 1.78 -5.56
CA ASN A 64 -2.36 0.31 -5.48
C ASN A 64 -1.20 -0.35 -6.26
N LYS A 65 -0.12 0.40 -6.53
CA LYS A 65 1.10 -0.17 -7.10
C LYS A 65 1.90 -0.82 -5.99
N VAL A 66 2.14 -2.12 -6.10
CA VAL A 66 2.98 -2.89 -5.18
C VAL A 66 4.39 -2.32 -5.19
N ILE A 67 4.90 -1.94 -4.02
CA ILE A 67 6.28 -1.55 -3.78
C ILE A 67 7.06 -2.78 -3.31
N TRP A 68 6.45 -3.57 -2.44
CA TRP A 68 6.98 -4.82 -1.92
C TRP A 68 5.86 -5.69 -1.37
N ASP A 69 5.98 -6.99 -1.52
CA ASP A 69 5.16 -7.99 -0.85
C ASP A 69 5.96 -9.26 -0.54
N THR A 70 5.44 -10.08 0.37
CA THR A 70 5.98 -11.41 0.66
C THR A 70 4.88 -12.33 1.18
N LEU A 71 4.88 -13.55 0.66
CA LEU A 71 4.02 -14.64 1.14
C LEU A 71 4.68 -15.29 2.36
N LEU A 72 3.95 -15.38 3.47
CA LEU A 72 4.37 -16.17 4.62
C LEU A 72 4.05 -17.66 4.38
N PRO A 73 4.77 -18.60 5.01
CA PRO A 73 4.42 -20.01 4.93
C PRO A 73 2.96 -20.23 5.31
N PRO A 74 2.19 -21.00 4.53
CA PRO A 74 0.84 -21.39 4.92
C PRO A 74 0.84 -22.12 6.25
N MET A 75 -0.17 -21.86 7.08
CA MET A 75 -0.33 -22.50 8.38
C MET A 75 -1.79 -22.82 8.66
N LYS A 76 -2.08 -23.66 9.66
CA LYS A 76 -3.45 -23.79 10.18
C LYS A 76 -3.83 -22.53 10.95
N ILE A 77 -5.11 -22.19 10.97
CA ILE A 77 -5.59 -21.09 11.80
C ILE A 77 -5.27 -21.33 13.27
N SER A 78 -5.37 -22.60 13.73
CA SER A 78 -4.98 -23.02 15.09
C SER A 78 -3.51 -22.77 15.44
N ASP A 79 -2.65 -22.66 14.43
CA ASP A 79 -1.21 -22.47 14.61
C ASP A 79 -0.78 -20.99 14.56
N ILE A 80 -1.73 -20.05 14.37
CA ILE A 80 -1.45 -18.62 14.47
C ILE A 80 -0.99 -18.33 15.90
N PRO A 81 0.22 -17.77 16.09
CA PRO A 81 0.77 -17.61 17.42
C PRO A 81 0.03 -16.54 18.22
N GLY A 82 0.01 -16.70 19.53
CA GLY A 82 -0.41 -15.63 20.44
C GLY A 82 0.59 -14.46 20.47
N ARG A 83 0.18 -13.35 21.08
CA ARG A 83 0.95 -12.10 21.13
C ARG A 83 2.38 -12.26 21.67
N ILE A 84 2.63 -13.16 22.60
CA ILE A 84 3.98 -13.37 23.18
C ILE A 84 4.94 -13.99 22.15
N HIS A 85 4.43 -14.82 21.24
CA HIS A 85 5.19 -15.52 20.22
C HIS A 85 4.89 -15.02 18.80
N GLN A 86 4.38 -13.79 18.68
CA GLN A 86 3.93 -13.20 17.43
C GLN A 86 4.96 -13.35 16.29
N ILE A 87 4.47 -13.54 15.08
CA ILE A 87 5.30 -13.44 13.88
C ILE A 87 5.68 -11.97 13.72
N ALA A 88 6.98 -11.67 13.72
CA ALA A 88 7.49 -10.33 13.61
C ALA A 88 8.63 -10.25 12.60
N PHE A 89 8.56 -9.28 11.68
CA PHE A 89 9.64 -8.98 10.73
C PHE A 89 9.55 -7.54 10.25
N GLU A 90 10.62 -7.06 9.61
CA GLU A 90 10.72 -5.68 9.14
C GLU A 90 11.10 -5.65 7.66
N LYS A 91 10.62 -4.61 6.98
CA LYS A 91 11.00 -4.29 5.62
C LYS A 91 11.24 -2.81 5.45
N THR A 92 12.43 -2.47 4.95
CA THR A 92 12.75 -1.10 4.49
C THR A 92 12.60 -1.03 2.99
N VAL A 93 11.89 0.00 2.53
CA VAL A 93 11.68 0.31 1.10
C VAL A 93 12.07 1.75 0.81
N LEU A 94 12.46 2.04 -0.44
CA LEU A 94 12.61 3.41 -0.91
C LEU A 94 11.28 3.90 -1.45
N ALA A 95 10.66 4.85 -0.78
CA ALA A 95 9.39 5.43 -1.16
C ALA A 95 9.42 6.96 -1.07
N GLY A 96 8.50 7.64 -1.76
CA GLY A 96 8.41 9.09 -1.69
C GLY A 96 8.21 9.56 -0.25
N GLY A 97 9.05 10.47 0.23
CA GLY A 97 9.01 10.98 1.61
C GLY A 97 7.65 11.61 1.96
N ASN A 98 7.04 12.29 1.00
CA ASN A 98 5.74 12.96 1.16
C ASN A 98 4.56 12.12 0.65
N SER A 99 4.76 10.82 0.39
CA SER A 99 3.71 9.93 -0.09
C SER A 99 3.08 9.12 1.03
N LEU A 100 1.75 8.98 0.97
CA LEU A 100 1.05 7.95 1.72
C LEU A 100 1.51 6.57 1.23
N MET A 101 1.62 5.58 2.11
CA MET A 101 1.76 4.16 1.75
C MET A 101 0.62 3.37 2.39
N LYS A 102 0.07 2.41 1.65
CA LYS A 102 -0.80 1.37 2.19
C LYS A 102 0.09 0.21 2.63
N VAL A 103 -0.13 -0.29 3.83
CA VAL A 103 0.64 -1.37 4.42
C VAL A 103 -0.31 -2.34 5.11
N GLY A 104 0.02 -3.62 5.15
CA GLY A 104 -0.87 -4.57 5.83
C GLY A 104 -0.66 -6.01 5.42
N PHE A 105 -1.72 -6.79 5.61
CA PHE A 105 -1.78 -8.20 5.24
C PHE A 105 -2.98 -8.47 4.35
N ARG A 106 -2.77 -9.25 3.27
CA ARG A 106 -3.82 -9.99 2.57
C ARG A 106 -3.77 -11.41 3.07
N TYR A 107 -4.91 -12.06 3.24
CA TYR A 107 -4.93 -13.45 3.62
C TYR A 107 -6.06 -14.19 2.94
N SER A 108 -5.79 -15.46 2.66
CA SER A 108 -6.75 -16.39 2.07
C SER A 108 -6.95 -17.55 3.01
N ILE A 109 -8.19 -17.82 3.34
CA ILE A 109 -8.59 -18.98 4.14
C ILE A 109 -9.18 -20.02 3.20
N GLU A 110 -8.70 -21.26 3.33
CA GLU A 110 -9.18 -22.38 2.54
C GLU A 110 -10.71 -22.53 2.69
N ASN A 111 -11.40 -22.68 1.54
CA ASN A 111 -12.86 -22.80 1.44
C ASN A 111 -13.69 -21.59 1.94
N VAL A 112 -13.05 -20.50 2.37
CA VAL A 112 -13.74 -19.28 2.84
C VAL A 112 -13.53 -18.12 1.86
N GLY A 113 -12.28 -17.86 1.47
CA GLY A 113 -11.96 -16.83 0.50
C GLY A 113 -10.85 -15.88 0.93
N LEU A 114 -10.79 -14.73 0.24
CA LEU A 114 -9.76 -13.71 0.40
C LEU A 114 -10.27 -12.57 1.29
N SER A 115 -9.41 -12.11 2.19
CA SER A 115 -9.65 -10.93 3.01
C SER A 115 -8.37 -10.14 3.21
N TRP A 116 -8.45 -8.97 3.85
CA TRP A 116 -7.28 -8.11 4.06
C TRP A 116 -7.41 -7.25 5.31
N TYR A 117 -6.28 -6.93 5.88
CA TYR A 117 -6.09 -5.92 6.89
C TYR A 117 -5.20 -4.81 6.31
N ILE A 118 -5.74 -3.60 6.21
CA ILE A 118 -5.05 -2.46 5.61
C ILE A 118 -4.86 -1.37 6.65
N ASP A 119 -3.62 -0.90 6.77
CA ASP A 119 -3.24 0.28 7.54
C ASP A 119 -2.49 1.25 6.61
N SER A 120 -2.14 2.41 7.10
CA SER A 120 -1.44 3.42 6.31
C SER A 120 -0.23 3.98 7.06
N SER A 121 0.80 4.30 6.29
CA SER A 121 1.95 5.08 6.74
C SER A 121 1.86 6.47 6.15
N SER A 122 1.75 7.48 7.01
CA SER A 122 1.53 8.88 6.63
C SER A 122 2.73 9.49 5.90
N PRO A 123 2.54 10.56 5.12
CA PRO A 123 3.62 11.37 4.60
C PRO A 123 4.59 11.79 5.71
N GLY A 124 5.90 11.72 5.44
CA GLY A 124 6.95 12.05 6.40
C GLY A 124 7.25 10.97 7.45
N GLN A 125 6.42 9.95 7.57
CA GLN A 125 6.64 8.86 8.53
C GLN A 125 7.72 7.90 8.01
N ILE A 126 8.87 7.84 8.69
CA ILE A 126 10.00 6.98 8.33
C ILE A 126 9.90 5.56 8.90
N SER A 127 9.08 5.36 9.93
CA SER A 127 8.84 4.06 10.55
C SER A 127 7.35 3.86 10.85
N LYS A 128 6.83 2.67 10.54
CA LYS A 128 5.43 2.27 10.80
C LYS A 128 5.40 0.86 11.38
N VAL A 129 4.56 0.66 12.38
CA VAL A 129 4.24 -0.68 12.90
C VAL A 129 2.84 -1.06 12.40
N VAL A 130 2.73 -2.21 11.76
CA VAL A 130 1.47 -2.88 11.38
C VAL A 130 1.21 -3.94 12.43
N ASP A 131 0.29 -3.67 13.33
CA ASP A 131 -0.08 -4.55 14.45
C ASP A 131 -1.38 -5.27 14.09
N PHE A 132 -1.27 -6.49 13.56
CA PHE A 132 -2.41 -7.27 13.10
C PHE A 132 -2.76 -8.39 14.08
N ASN A 133 -3.83 -8.19 14.82
CA ASN A 133 -4.49 -9.19 15.64
C ASN A 133 -5.56 -9.90 14.80
N PHE A 134 -5.30 -11.12 14.37
CA PHE A 134 -6.25 -11.94 13.60
C PHE A 134 -7.44 -12.35 14.50
N ARG A 135 -8.66 -12.12 13.98
CA ARG A 135 -9.91 -12.36 14.71
C ARG A 135 -10.95 -13.03 13.85
#